data_1df38fbea59cefbbdc34a1378b916fb7
#
_entry.id   1df38fbea59cefbbdc34a1378b916fb7
#
_cell.length_a   1.000
_cell.length_b   1.000
_cell.length_c   1.000
_cell.angle_alpha   90.00
_cell.angle_beta   90.00
_cell.angle_gamma   90.00
#
_symmetry.space_group_name_H-M   'P 1'
#
loop_
_entity.id
_entity.type
_entity.pdbx_description
1 polymer ?
#
loop_
_entity_poly.entity_id
_entity_poly.type
_entity_poly.pdbx_seq_one_letter_code
_entity_poly.pdbx_strand_id
1 'polypeptide(L)'
;MKKLLLILMLFCEVSFAQIEAIHFNAGWNEANNVVWFMDLECKTKGLVDIAKSADDAKKYKIAVVPTIIIFKDGEEALRFQADLSFKMVATKEEVQEAINELLMSDF
;
A
#
# COMPACT_ATOMS: atom_id res chain seq x y z
N MET A 1 -6.46 -34.90 21.25
CA MET A 1 -5.47 -34.67 20.22
C MET A 1 -5.97 -33.71 19.18
N LYS A 2 -7.17 -33.89 18.65
CA LYS A 2 -7.73 -32.94 17.69
C LYS A 2 -7.86 -31.53 18.25
N LYS A 3 -8.16 -31.40 19.53
CA LYS A 3 -8.28 -30.11 20.20
C LYS A 3 -6.95 -29.37 20.28
N LEU A 4 -5.85 -30.09 20.42
CA LEU A 4 -4.52 -29.53 20.45
C LEU A 4 -4.15 -28.91 19.11
N LEU A 5 -4.51 -29.58 18.03
CA LEU A 5 -4.26 -29.05 16.68
C LEU A 5 -5.02 -27.77 16.45
N LEU A 6 -6.27 -27.70 16.89
CA LEU A 6 -7.07 -26.49 16.78
C LEU A 6 -6.46 -25.32 17.54
N ILE A 7 -5.96 -25.58 18.73
CA ILE A 7 -5.30 -24.55 19.53
C ILE A 7 -4.06 -24.01 18.81
N LEU A 8 -3.27 -24.90 18.21
CA LEU A 8 -2.09 -24.49 17.47
C LEU A 8 -2.45 -23.62 16.27
N MET A 9 -3.53 -23.94 15.59
CA MET A 9 -3.99 -23.13 14.47
C MET A 9 -4.43 -21.74 14.92
N LEU A 10 -5.06 -21.66 16.09
CA LEU A 10 -5.44 -20.37 16.65
C LEU A 10 -4.23 -19.49 16.93
N PHE A 11 -3.15 -20.05 17.40
CA PHE A 11 -1.91 -19.32 17.60
C PHE A 11 -1.35 -18.77 16.31
N CYS A 12 -1.48 -19.50 15.22
CA CYS A 12 -1.01 -19.04 13.91
C CYS A 12 -1.81 -17.85 13.41
N GLU A 13 -3.04 -17.68 13.87
CA GLU A 13 -3.88 -16.58 13.49
C GLU A 13 -3.55 -15.28 14.22
N VAL A 14 -2.83 -15.37 15.33
CA VAL A 14 -2.36 -14.19 16.04
C VAL A 14 -1.11 -13.69 15.33
N SER A 15 -1.31 -13.14 14.16
CA SER A 15 -0.22 -12.60 13.36
C SER A 15 -0.24 -11.08 13.44
N PHE A 16 0.91 -10.50 13.15
CA PHE A 16 1.02 -9.05 13.04
C PHE A 16 0.23 -8.55 11.84
N ALA A 17 -0.22 -7.30 11.89
CA ALA A 17 -0.89 -6.66 10.77
C ALA A 17 -0.03 -6.76 9.52
N GLN A 18 -0.68 -7.05 8.39
CA GLN A 18 -0.01 -7.08 7.11
C GLN A 18 -0.22 -5.75 6.42
N ILE A 19 0.86 -4.99 6.31
CA ILE A 19 0.84 -3.71 5.64
C ILE A 19 1.43 -3.87 4.25
N GLU A 20 0.70 -3.36 3.26
CA GLU A 20 1.13 -3.40 1.88
C GLU A 20 1.03 -1.99 1.30
N ALA A 21 2.07 -1.56 0.61
CA ALA A 21 2.07 -0.28 -0.09
C ALA A 21 2.08 -0.53 -1.59
N ILE A 22 1.17 0.10 -2.32
CA ILE A 22 1.11 -0.03 -3.77
C ILE A 22 1.16 1.36 -4.42
N HIS A 23 2.06 1.49 -5.38
CA HIS A 23 2.24 2.70 -6.18
C HIS A 23 1.54 2.51 -7.52
N PHE A 24 0.55 3.34 -7.77
CA PHE A 24 -0.19 3.34 -9.03
C PHE A 24 0.25 4.54 -9.87
N ASN A 25 0.70 4.29 -11.09
CA ASN A 25 1.03 5.34 -12.04
C ASN A 25 0.68 4.83 -13.43
N ALA A 26 0.85 5.67 -14.43
CA ALA A 26 0.65 5.30 -15.82
C ALA A 26 1.95 5.51 -16.59
N GLY A 27 2.19 4.67 -17.60
CA GLY A 27 3.42 4.78 -18.40
C GLY A 27 3.64 6.17 -18.98
N TRP A 28 2.56 6.86 -19.41
CA TRP A 28 2.65 8.20 -19.94
C TRP A 28 3.09 9.25 -18.90
N ASN A 29 3.02 8.90 -17.60
CA ASN A 29 3.43 9.79 -16.50
C ASN A 29 4.68 9.25 -15.78
N GLU A 30 5.45 8.44 -16.44
CA GLU A 30 6.64 7.79 -15.87
C GLU A 30 7.65 8.77 -15.29
N ALA A 31 7.77 9.94 -15.91
CA ALA A 31 8.69 10.98 -15.43
C ALA A 31 8.35 11.46 -14.01
N ASN A 32 7.14 11.22 -13.55
CA ASN A 32 6.67 11.61 -12.22
C ASN A 32 6.50 10.43 -11.28
N ASN A 33 7.12 9.29 -11.59
CA ASN A 33 7.17 8.16 -10.66
C ASN A 33 7.71 8.64 -9.31
N VAL A 34 7.15 8.08 -8.24
CA VAL A 34 7.62 8.39 -6.89
C VAL A 34 8.93 7.65 -6.66
N VAL A 35 10.03 8.36 -6.88
CA VAL A 35 11.38 7.76 -6.91
C VAL A 35 11.79 7.12 -5.58
N TRP A 36 11.26 7.62 -4.47
CA TRP A 36 11.59 7.09 -3.14
C TRP A 36 10.66 5.96 -2.69
N PHE A 37 9.68 5.59 -3.53
CA PHE A 37 8.69 4.58 -3.12
C PHE A 37 9.32 3.26 -2.71
N MET A 38 10.25 2.76 -3.52
CA MET A 38 10.89 1.47 -3.22
C MET A 38 11.82 1.53 -2.01
N ASP A 39 12.17 2.73 -1.56
CA ASP A 39 12.99 2.92 -0.37
C ASP A 39 12.17 2.91 0.92
N LEU A 40 10.84 2.85 0.83
CA LEU A 40 9.99 2.73 2.00
C LEU A 40 10.25 1.42 2.73
N GLU A 41 10.26 1.49 4.04
CA GLU A 41 10.34 0.30 4.88
C GLU A 41 8.94 -0.26 5.04
N CYS A 42 8.62 -1.22 4.20
CA CYS A 42 7.32 -1.89 4.19
C CYS A 42 7.55 -3.30 3.65
N LYS A 43 7.02 -4.29 4.34
CA LYS A 43 7.26 -5.69 4.00
C LYS A 43 6.82 -6.03 2.58
N THR A 44 5.67 -5.51 2.17
CA THR A 44 5.12 -5.78 0.85
C THR A 44 4.93 -4.47 0.11
N LYS A 45 5.55 -4.36 -1.06
CA LYS A 45 5.44 -3.18 -1.94
C LYS A 45 5.18 -3.65 -3.36
N GLY A 46 4.35 -2.89 -4.08
CA GLY A 46 4.05 -3.22 -5.47
C GLY A 46 3.94 -1.98 -6.33
N LEU A 47 4.17 -2.18 -7.62
CA LEU A 47 4.04 -1.13 -8.64
C LEU A 47 3.00 -1.57 -9.64
N VAL A 48 2.03 -0.71 -9.94
CA VAL A 48 0.98 -0.99 -10.91
C VAL A 48 0.93 0.12 -11.95
N ASP A 49 0.97 -0.27 -13.23
CA ASP A 49 0.77 0.65 -14.35
C ASP A 49 -0.69 0.55 -14.77
N ILE A 50 -1.49 1.55 -14.44
CA ILE A 50 -2.93 1.53 -14.70
C ILE A 50 -3.26 1.63 -16.19
N ALA A 51 -2.31 2.07 -17.03
CA ALA A 51 -2.50 2.07 -18.46
C ALA A 51 -2.53 0.65 -19.02
N LYS A 52 -1.84 -0.28 -18.34
CA LYS A 52 -1.82 -1.70 -18.68
C LYS A 52 -2.85 -2.50 -17.90
N SER A 53 -3.33 -1.97 -16.80
CA SER A 53 -4.24 -2.66 -15.87
C SER A 53 -5.44 -1.77 -15.57
N ALA A 54 -6.28 -1.55 -16.57
CA ALA A 54 -7.47 -0.70 -16.44
C ALA A 54 -8.44 -1.20 -15.36
N ASP A 55 -8.50 -2.53 -15.16
CA ASP A 55 -9.34 -3.11 -14.14
C ASP A 55 -8.90 -2.70 -12.73
N ASP A 56 -7.60 -2.59 -12.52
CA ASP A 56 -7.07 -2.14 -11.23
C ASP A 56 -7.40 -0.67 -10.98
N ALA A 57 -7.36 0.14 -12.04
CA ALA A 57 -7.74 1.55 -11.91
C ALA A 57 -9.18 1.69 -11.43
N LYS A 58 -10.08 0.86 -11.94
CA LYS A 58 -11.49 0.85 -11.52
C LYS A 58 -11.66 0.28 -10.13
N LYS A 59 -11.01 -0.83 -9.85
CA LYS A 59 -11.12 -1.53 -8.59
C LYS A 59 -10.71 -0.64 -7.43
N TYR A 60 -9.62 0.09 -7.58
CA TYR A 60 -9.10 0.95 -6.51
C TYR A 60 -9.48 2.42 -6.69
N LYS A 61 -10.32 2.71 -7.66
CA LYS A 61 -10.82 4.06 -7.91
C LYS A 61 -9.69 5.08 -8.02
N ILE A 62 -8.73 4.80 -8.90
CA ILE A 62 -7.59 5.69 -9.12
C ILE A 62 -8.05 6.86 -9.98
N ALA A 63 -8.16 8.03 -9.38
CA ALA A 63 -8.62 9.24 -10.06
C ALA A 63 -7.47 10.06 -10.62
N VAL A 64 -6.32 10.04 -9.95
CA VAL A 64 -5.12 10.78 -10.36
C VAL A 64 -3.91 9.88 -10.21
N VAL A 65 -2.83 10.19 -10.92
CA VAL A 65 -1.57 9.44 -10.82
C VAL A 65 -0.42 10.43 -10.62
N PRO A 66 0.60 10.03 -9.88
CA PRO A 66 0.70 8.79 -9.11
C PRO A 66 -0.20 8.80 -7.86
N THR A 67 -0.60 7.63 -7.43
CA THR A 67 -1.34 7.43 -6.18
C THR A 67 -0.66 6.29 -5.42
N ILE A 68 -0.43 6.49 -4.13
CA ILE A 68 0.07 5.43 -3.26
C ILE A 68 -1.05 5.05 -2.31
N ILE A 69 -1.40 3.78 -2.27
CA ILE A 69 -2.40 3.27 -1.33
C ILE A 69 -1.69 2.35 -0.35
N ILE A 70 -1.98 2.55 0.93
CA ILE A 70 -1.50 1.69 1.99
C ILE A 70 -2.66 0.81 2.43
N PHE A 71 -2.47 -0.50 2.33
CA PHE A 71 -3.46 -1.49 2.74
C PHE A 71 -3.04 -2.10 4.07
N LYS A 72 -4.03 -2.33 4.92
CA LYS A 72 -3.84 -3.06 6.17
C LYS A 72 -4.78 -4.25 6.15
N ASP A 73 -4.20 -5.44 6.21
CA ASP A 73 -4.94 -6.70 6.17
C ASP A 73 -5.90 -6.78 4.97
N GLY A 74 -5.45 -6.28 3.83
CA GLY A 74 -6.20 -6.35 2.58
C GLY A 74 -7.19 -5.21 2.35
N GLU A 75 -7.36 -4.32 3.31
CA GLU A 75 -8.28 -3.19 3.20
C GLU A 75 -7.51 -1.88 3.09
N GLU A 76 -8.03 -0.97 2.28
CA GLU A 76 -7.42 0.35 2.13
C GLU A 76 -7.48 1.10 3.45
N ALA A 77 -6.31 1.51 3.95
CA ALA A 77 -6.20 2.26 5.18
C ALA A 77 -5.93 3.75 4.92
N LEU A 78 -5.03 4.04 3.99
CA LEU A 78 -4.61 5.40 3.68
C LEU A 78 -4.32 5.52 2.19
N ARG A 79 -4.47 6.74 1.67
CA ARG A 79 -4.23 7.03 0.28
C ARG A 79 -3.51 8.37 0.16
N PHE A 80 -2.45 8.40 -0.63
CA PHE A 80 -1.70 9.60 -0.95
C PHE A 80 -1.80 9.85 -2.44
N GLN A 81 -2.35 10.98 -2.82
CA GLN A 81 -2.63 11.29 -4.22
C GLN A 81 -1.78 12.43 -4.74
N ALA A 82 -1.54 12.39 -6.04
CA ALA A 82 -0.86 13.48 -6.73
C ALA A 82 -1.71 14.75 -6.79
N ASP A 83 -1.05 15.85 -7.10
CA ASP A 83 -1.75 17.11 -7.41
C ASP A 83 -2.22 17.11 -8.87
N LEU A 84 -2.77 18.23 -9.31
CA LEU A 84 -3.30 18.36 -10.67
C LEU A 84 -2.21 18.35 -11.75
N SER A 85 -0.94 18.50 -11.36
CA SER A 85 0.18 18.40 -12.28
C SER A 85 0.76 16.98 -12.36
N PHE A 86 0.07 16.01 -11.78
CA PHE A 86 0.46 14.59 -11.77
C PHE A 86 1.77 14.34 -11.02
N LYS A 87 1.98 15.09 -9.95
CA LYS A 87 3.16 14.93 -9.09
C LYS A 87 2.74 14.63 -7.67
N MET A 88 3.40 13.65 -7.05
CA MET A 88 3.12 13.29 -5.67
C MET A 88 3.43 14.45 -4.73
N VAL A 89 2.47 14.78 -3.87
CA VAL A 89 2.59 15.85 -2.89
C VAL A 89 3.24 15.36 -1.59
N ALA A 90 2.88 14.15 -1.18
CA ALA A 90 3.41 13.58 0.07
C ALA A 90 4.90 13.32 -0.03
N THR A 91 5.59 13.46 1.10
CA THR A 91 7.01 13.15 1.19
C THR A 91 7.22 11.72 1.63
N LYS A 92 8.43 11.19 1.43
CA LYS A 92 8.81 9.87 1.89
C LYS A 92 8.57 9.76 3.40
N GLU A 93 8.95 10.78 4.15
CA GLU A 93 8.83 10.80 5.61
C GLU A 93 7.37 10.72 6.04
N GLU A 94 6.48 11.44 5.37
CA GLU A 94 5.06 11.40 5.68
C GLU A 94 4.47 10.02 5.44
N VAL A 95 4.81 9.39 4.33
CA VAL A 95 4.30 8.07 4.00
C VAL A 95 4.89 7.01 4.94
N GLN A 96 6.18 7.10 5.21
CA GLN A 96 6.82 6.16 6.13
C GLN A 96 6.25 6.26 7.55
N GLU A 97 6.02 7.48 8.02
CA GLU A 97 5.41 7.69 9.33
C GLU A 97 4.01 7.09 9.40
N ALA A 98 3.23 7.26 8.35
CA ALA A 98 1.89 6.69 8.28
C ALA A 98 1.93 5.16 8.33
N ILE A 99 2.87 4.54 7.61
CA ILE A 99 3.06 3.09 7.65
C ILE A 99 3.42 2.64 9.07
N ASN A 100 4.34 3.36 9.70
CA ASN A 100 4.78 3.03 11.05
C ASN A 100 3.63 3.13 12.06
N GLU A 101 2.80 4.15 11.94
CA GLU A 101 1.63 4.32 12.80
C GLU A 101 0.64 3.18 12.65
N LEU A 102 0.41 2.72 11.41
CA LEU A 102 -0.47 1.59 11.17
C LEU A 102 0.07 0.31 11.79
N LEU A 103 1.38 0.11 11.72
CA LEU A 103 2.02 -1.06 12.35
C LEU A 103 1.88 -1.01 13.87
N MET A 104 2.00 0.17 14.45
CA MET A 104 1.92 0.35 15.90
C MET A 104 0.49 0.29 16.43
N SER A 105 -0.50 0.54 15.60
CA SER A 105 -1.89 0.61 16.03
C SER A 105 -2.45 -0.74 16.51
N ASP A 106 -1.73 -1.84 16.27
CA ASP A 106 -2.12 -3.18 16.71
C ASP A 106 -1.54 -3.57 18.07
N PHE A 107 -0.78 -2.69 18.68
CA PHE A 107 -0.15 -2.97 19.97
C PHE A 107 -0.82 -2.28 21.12
#